data_900c0b4cc528980a337585df43c07926
#
_entry.id   900c0b4cc528980a337585df43c07926
#
_cell.length_a   1.000
_cell.length_b   1.000
_cell.length_c   1.000
_cell.angle_alpha   90.00
_cell.angle_beta   90.00
_cell.angle_gamma   90.00
#
_symmetry.space_group_name_H-M   'P 1'
#
loop_
_entity.id
_entity.type
_entity.pdbx_description
1 polymer ?
#
loop_
_entity_poly.entity_id
_entity_poly.type
_entity_poly.pdbx_seq_one_letter_code
_entity_poly.pdbx_strand_id
1 'polypeptide(L)'
;MRLLIADDHGIVLGGLKLLLDRQPDMQVVAEACDGVEAVEMALREKPDICVLDVSMPRMTGLQATVEIKTHLPDVAVLVLSMYDDERYLFEALQAGAAGYILKQEADTALVEAVRAVWRGEPFMTNAAEQSLLREWMEDESSGPVEPLTLREREVLKLIAEAHTNKQIGETLHLSEKTIESHRANLMRKLEMRDRVELVRYAIRRGLIEA
;
A
#
# COMPACT_ATOMS: atom_id res chain seq x y z
N MET A 1 -6.18 -4.64 22.72
CA MET A 1 -5.58 -4.86 21.38
C MET A 1 -4.35 -3.97 21.26
N ARG A 2 -3.19 -4.54 20.94
CA ARG A 2 -1.93 -3.81 20.72
C ARG A 2 -1.79 -3.52 19.21
N LEU A 3 -1.62 -2.26 18.85
CA LEU A 3 -1.65 -1.81 17.47
C LEU A 3 -0.29 -1.22 17.08
N LEU A 4 0.19 -1.54 15.88
CA LEU A 4 1.23 -0.81 15.18
C LEU A 4 0.57 -0.02 14.06
N ILE A 5 0.94 1.25 13.91
CA ILE A 5 0.48 2.10 12.81
C ILE A 5 1.67 2.58 11.99
N ALA A 6 1.54 2.61 10.66
CA ALA A 6 2.59 3.08 9.77
C ALA A 6 2.02 3.96 8.64
N ASP A 7 2.60 5.15 8.49
CA ASP A 7 2.25 6.12 7.44
C ASP A 7 3.41 7.12 7.32
N ASP A 8 3.79 7.52 6.12
CA ASP A 8 4.87 8.48 5.91
C ASP A 8 4.44 9.96 6.17
N HIS A 9 3.14 10.18 6.39
CA HIS A 9 2.58 11.47 6.72
C HIS A 9 2.34 11.61 8.23
N GLY A 10 3.19 12.35 8.93
CA GLY A 10 3.13 12.53 10.39
C GLY A 10 1.78 13.05 10.92
N ILE A 11 1.06 13.87 10.12
CA ILE A 11 -0.28 14.37 10.51
C ILE A 11 -1.29 13.21 10.50
N VAL A 12 -1.22 12.33 9.51
CA VAL A 12 -2.10 11.15 9.42
C VAL A 12 -1.79 10.20 10.58
N LEU A 13 -0.51 9.91 10.83
CA LEU A 13 -0.06 9.07 11.94
C LEU A 13 -0.59 9.58 13.29
N GLY A 14 -0.43 10.89 13.56
CA GLY A 14 -0.95 11.50 14.78
C GLY A 14 -2.48 11.43 14.88
N GLY A 15 -3.20 11.57 13.76
CA GLY A 15 -4.65 11.42 13.70
C GLY A 15 -5.11 9.99 13.98
N LEU A 16 -4.48 9.01 13.33
CA LEU A 16 -4.77 7.58 13.55
C LEU A 16 -4.52 7.18 14.99
N LYS A 17 -3.37 7.60 15.55
CA LYS A 17 -3.07 7.35 16.97
C LYS A 17 -4.14 7.91 17.91
N LEU A 18 -4.50 9.18 17.72
CA LEU A 18 -5.50 9.82 18.56
C LEU A 18 -6.85 9.11 18.47
N LEU A 19 -7.25 8.66 17.28
CA LEU A 19 -8.51 7.96 17.05
C LEU A 19 -8.53 6.59 17.75
N LEU A 20 -7.43 5.84 17.63
CA LEU A 20 -7.32 4.49 18.19
C LEU A 20 -7.11 4.51 19.70
N ASP A 21 -6.21 5.35 20.22
CA ASP A 21 -5.96 5.46 21.67
C ASP A 21 -7.16 6.01 22.48
N ARG A 22 -8.13 6.64 21.83
CA ARG A 22 -9.41 7.00 22.48
C ARG A 22 -10.29 5.79 22.79
N GLN A 23 -10.04 4.65 22.16
CA GLN A 23 -10.81 3.44 22.41
C GLN A 23 -10.25 2.71 23.63
N PRO A 24 -11.10 2.32 24.61
CA PRO A 24 -10.62 1.70 25.85
C PRO A 24 -10.01 0.29 25.64
N ASP A 25 -10.30 -0.32 24.50
CA ASP A 25 -9.88 -1.66 24.10
C ASP A 25 -8.66 -1.67 23.15
N MET A 26 -8.12 -0.50 22.78
CA MET A 26 -7.03 -0.33 21.83
C MET A 26 -5.86 0.45 22.43
N GLN A 27 -4.64 0.11 22.02
CA GLN A 27 -3.42 0.81 22.39
C GLN A 27 -2.44 0.80 21.23
N VAL A 28 -2.02 1.96 20.76
CA VAL A 28 -0.92 2.09 19.80
C VAL A 28 0.40 1.89 20.53
N VAL A 29 1.10 0.79 20.22
CA VAL A 29 2.36 0.40 20.86
C VAL A 29 3.57 0.77 20.02
N ALA A 30 3.39 1.02 18.71
CA ALA A 30 4.45 1.44 17.80
C ALA A 30 3.91 2.31 16.65
N GLU A 31 4.73 3.26 16.23
CA GLU A 31 4.50 4.14 15.10
C GLU A 31 5.70 4.05 14.16
N ALA A 32 5.48 3.91 12.86
CA ALA A 32 6.52 3.82 11.85
C ALA A 32 6.27 4.82 10.71
N CYS A 33 7.34 5.34 10.11
CA CYS A 33 7.25 6.30 9.00
C CYS A 33 7.51 5.66 7.63
N ASP A 34 7.80 4.36 7.59
CA ASP A 34 7.97 3.58 6.36
C ASP A 34 7.85 2.08 6.62
N GLY A 35 7.82 1.29 5.53
CA GLY A 35 7.59 -0.14 5.63
C GLY A 35 8.72 -0.92 6.29
N VAL A 36 9.99 -0.47 6.17
CA VAL A 36 11.13 -1.14 6.82
C VAL A 36 11.03 -0.98 8.33
N GLU A 37 10.78 0.24 8.80
CA GLU A 37 10.57 0.52 10.21
C GLU A 37 9.34 -0.22 10.75
N ALA A 38 8.26 -0.31 9.96
CA ALA A 38 7.06 -1.06 10.33
C ALA A 38 7.37 -2.54 10.57
N VAL A 39 8.14 -3.18 9.69
CA VAL A 39 8.56 -4.59 9.86
C VAL A 39 9.43 -4.75 11.10
N GLU A 40 10.46 -3.91 11.28
CA GLU A 40 11.36 -3.96 12.45
C GLU A 40 10.58 -3.82 13.76
N MET A 41 9.65 -2.85 13.81
CA MET A 41 8.81 -2.63 15.00
C MET A 41 7.81 -3.76 15.22
N ALA A 42 7.21 -4.32 14.15
CA ALA A 42 6.31 -5.46 14.27
C ALA A 42 7.02 -6.68 14.89
N LEU A 43 8.23 -6.98 14.43
CA LEU A 43 9.03 -8.09 14.97
C LEU A 43 9.42 -7.89 16.45
N ARG A 44 9.69 -6.64 16.85
CA ARG A 44 10.07 -6.27 18.21
C ARG A 44 8.88 -6.26 19.16
N GLU A 45 7.82 -5.57 18.78
CA GLU A 45 6.66 -5.30 19.65
C GLU A 45 5.61 -6.41 19.63
N LYS A 46 5.59 -7.22 18.55
CA LYS A 46 4.59 -8.28 18.31
C LYS A 46 3.17 -7.76 18.57
N PRO A 47 2.71 -6.78 17.78
CA PRO A 47 1.37 -6.26 17.92
C PRO A 47 0.33 -7.30 17.55
N ASP A 48 -0.90 -7.07 17.94
CA ASP A 48 -2.03 -7.90 17.51
C ASP A 48 -2.44 -7.55 16.07
N ILE A 49 -2.36 -6.25 15.74
CA ILE A 49 -2.78 -5.73 14.43
C ILE A 49 -1.77 -4.68 13.97
N CYS A 50 -1.41 -4.73 12.68
CA CYS A 50 -0.68 -3.66 11.99
C CYS A 50 -1.64 -2.91 11.06
N VAL A 51 -1.66 -1.58 11.16
CA VAL A 51 -2.37 -0.68 10.25
C VAL A 51 -1.32 0.01 9.38
N LEU A 52 -1.29 -0.31 8.10
CA LEU A 52 -0.21 0.09 7.19
C LEU A 52 -0.73 0.91 6.01
N ASP A 53 -0.14 2.08 5.78
CA ASP A 53 -0.34 2.79 4.51
C ASP A 53 0.28 2.02 3.35
N VAL A 54 -0.39 1.99 2.20
CA VAL A 54 0.14 1.40 0.96
C VAL A 54 1.41 2.12 0.52
N SER A 55 1.39 3.45 0.48
CA SER A 55 2.41 4.28 -0.16
C SER A 55 3.39 4.84 0.85
N MET A 56 4.41 4.07 1.19
CA MET A 56 5.49 4.52 2.07
C MET A 56 6.85 4.47 1.36
N PRO A 57 7.82 5.32 1.75
CA PRO A 57 9.18 5.27 1.21
C PRO A 57 9.91 3.99 1.65
N ARG A 58 11.02 3.68 1.01
CA ARG A 58 11.89 2.52 1.23
C ARG A 58 11.21 1.17 0.99
N MET A 59 10.07 0.93 1.62
CA MET A 59 9.27 -0.30 1.50
C MET A 59 7.80 0.07 1.56
N THR A 60 6.99 -0.39 0.60
CA THR A 60 5.55 -0.16 0.59
C THR A 60 4.84 -0.95 1.69
N GLY A 61 3.64 -0.52 2.08
CA GLY A 61 2.84 -1.27 3.05
C GLY A 61 2.46 -2.67 2.56
N LEU A 62 2.32 -2.87 1.25
CA LEU A 62 2.07 -4.20 0.69
C LEU A 62 3.28 -5.12 0.85
N GLN A 63 4.49 -4.61 0.59
CA GLN A 63 5.72 -5.36 0.84
C GLN A 63 5.91 -5.64 2.33
N ALA A 64 5.68 -4.63 3.18
CA ALA A 64 5.73 -4.80 4.64
C ALA A 64 4.70 -5.84 5.11
N THR A 65 3.51 -5.89 4.51
CA THR A 65 2.50 -6.91 4.80
C THR A 65 3.03 -8.31 4.53
N VAL A 66 3.64 -8.56 3.37
CA VAL A 66 4.24 -9.86 3.04
C VAL A 66 5.31 -10.26 4.05
N GLU A 67 6.23 -9.34 4.37
CA GLU A 67 7.30 -9.60 5.35
C GLU A 67 6.75 -9.87 6.75
N ILE A 68 5.80 -9.06 7.22
CA ILE A 68 5.15 -9.26 8.53
C ILE A 68 4.43 -10.62 8.56
N LYS A 69 3.62 -10.94 7.55
CA LYS A 69 2.90 -12.22 7.50
C LYS A 69 3.81 -13.43 7.39
N THR A 70 4.98 -13.28 6.77
CA THR A 70 5.99 -14.35 6.70
C THR A 70 6.58 -14.68 8.07
N HIS A 71 6.86 -13.67 8.90
CA HIS A 71 7.52 -13.84 10.19
C HIS A 71 6.52 -13.93 11.36
N LEU A 72 5.36 -13.30 11.24
CA LEU A 72 4.32 -13.21 12.26
C LEU A 72 2.95 -13.53 11.62
N PRO A 73 2.67 -14.79 11.28
CA PRO A 73 1.47 -15.20 10.54
C PRO A 73 0.16 -14.88 11.28
N ASP A 74 0.19 -14.82 12.60
CA ASP A 74 -0.98 -14.57 13.45
C ASP A 74 -1.34 -13.08 13.55
N VAL A 75 -0.41 -12.17 13.23
CA VAL A 75 -0.67 -10.73 13.25
C VAL A 75 -1.63 -10.37 12.11
N ALA A 76 -2.73 -9.73 12.44
CA ALA A 76 -3.65 -9.20 11.43
C ALA A 76 -3.07 -7.93 10.80
N VAL A 77 -3.23 -7.78 9.49
CA VAL A 77 -2.79 -6.57 8.78
C VAL A 77 -3.99 -5.90 8.14
N LEU A 78 -4.17 -4.62 8.46
CA LEU A 78 -5.17 -3.73 7.87
C LEU A 78 -4.44 -2.72 6.99
N VAL A 79 -4.79 -2.65 5.72
CA VAL A 79 -4.14 -1.75 4.75
C VAL A 79 -4.98 -0.49 4.59
N LEU A 80 -4.33 0.68 4.66
CA LEU A 80 -4.90 1.98 4.33
C LEU A 80 -4.40 2.43 2.96
N SER A 81 -5.28 2.98 2.12
CA SER A 81 -4.92 3.46 0.78
C SER A 81 -5.60 4.76 0.42
N MET A 82 -4.89 5.64 -0.26
CA MET A 82 -5.49 6.80 -0.94
C MET A 82 -6.14 6.41 -2.28
N TYR A 83 -5.83 5.22 -2.79
CA TYR A 83 -6.21 4.80 -4.13
C TYR A 83 -7.48 3.95 -4.09
N ASP A 84 -8.51 4.41 -4.79
CA ASP A 84 -9.72 3.66 -5.15
C ASP A 84 -9.42 2.82 -6.42
N ASP A 85 -8.29 2.09 -6.42
CA ASP A 85 -7.86 1.19 -7.50
C ASP A 85 -7.88 -0.25 -6.97
N GLU A 86 -8.72 -1.04 -7.56
CA GLU A 86 -9.00 -2.44 -7.22
C GLU A 86 -7.76 -3.32 -7.19
N ARG A 87 -6.76 -2.99 -8.01
CA ARG A 87 -5.49 -3.72 -8.04
C ARG A 87 -4.74 -3.63 -6.72
N TYR A 88 -4.78 -2.49 -6.03
CA TYR A 88 -4.18 -2.36 -4.70
C TYR A 88 -4.92 -3.21 -3.67
N LEU A 89 -6.25 -3.28 -3.77
CA LEU A 89 -7.05 -4.15 -2.92
C LEU A 89 -6.71 -5.62 -3.16
N PHE A 90 -6.66 -6.05 -4.42
CA PHE A 90 -6.31 -7.43 -4.77
C PHE A 90 -4.89 -7.80 -4.32
N GLU A 91 -3.92 -6.90 -4.53
CA GLU A 91 -2.55 -7.10 -4.07
C GLU A 91 -2.45 -7.14 -2.53
N ALA A 92 -3.24 -6.32 -1.82
CA ALA A 92 -3.30 -6.36 -0.36
C ALA A 92 -3.82 -7.72 0.14
N LEU A 93 -4.88 -8.23 -0.46
CA LEU A 93 -5.42 -9.55 -0.14
C LEU A 93 -4.42 -10.67 -0.46
N GLN A 94 -3.75 -10.60 -1.61
CA GLN A 94 -2.69 -11.57 -1.96
C GLN A 94 -1.49 -11.49 -1.01
N ALA A 95 -1.15 -10.31 -0.50
CA ALA A 95 -0.12 -10.12 0.51
C ALA A 95 -0.51 -10.69 1.89
N GLY A 96 -1.78 -11.07 2.07
CA GLY A 96 -2.31 -11.61 3.32
C GLY A 96 -2.90 -10.57 4.26
N ALA A 97 -3.29 -9.40 3.75
CA ALA A 97 -4.04 -8.42 4.52
C ALA A 97 -5.41 -9.00 4.93
N ALA A 98 -5.80 -8.74 6.17
CA ALA A 98 -7.11 -9.10 6.71
C ALA A 98 -8.19 -8.05 6.41
N GLY A 99 -7.78 -6.85 6.00
CA GLY A 99 -8.72 -5.81 5.62
C GLY A 99 -8.07 -4.69 4.81
N TYR A 100 -8.93 -3.91 4.13
CA TYR A 100 -8.56 -2.79 3.29
C TYR A 100 -9.53 -1.63 3.49
N ILE A 101 -9.01 -0.44 3.70
CA ILE A 101 -9.77 0.78 3.91
C ILE A 101 -9.22 1.89 3.02
N LEU A 102 -10.09 2.66 2.40
CA LEU A 102 -9.71 3.92 1.79
C LEU A 102 -9.46 4.98 2.88
N LYS A 103 -8.34 5.70 2.80
CA LYS A 103 -7.99 6.76 3.78
C LYS A 103 -9.09 7.82 3.93
N GLN A 104 -9.89 8.05 2.89
CA GLN A 104 -11.04 8.96 2.92
C GLN A 104 -12.16 8.49 3.87
N GLU A 105 -12.22 7.20 4.18
CA GLU A 105 -13.22 6.58 5.05
C GLU A 105 -12.62 6.17 6.41
N ALA A 106 -11.31 6.40 6.62
CA ALA A 106 -10.60 5.94 7.82
C ALA A 106 -11.15 6.56 9.11
N ASP A 107 -11.60 7.81 9.08
CA ASP A 107 -12.17 8.51 10.23
C ASP A 107 -13.44 7.82 10.78
N THR A 108 -14.22 7.19 9.92
CA THR A 108 -15.48 6.51 10.26
C THR A 108 -15.34 4.99 10.38
N ALA A 109 -14.49 4.38 9.55
CA ALA A 109 -14.43 2.93 9.39
C ALA A 109 -13.29 2.25 10.17
N LEU A 110 -12.22 2.96 10.52
CA LEU A 110 -10.99 2.34 11.06
C LEU A 110 -11.23 1.58 12.37
N VAL A 111 -11.97 2.17 13.31
CA VAL A 111 -12.21 1.55 14.62
C VAL A 111 -13.01 0.25 14.48
N GLU A 112 -14.01 0.25 13.59
CA GLU A 112 -14.81 -0.95 13.30
C GLU A 112 -13.98 -2.01 12.59
N ALA A 113 -13.18 -1.61 11.62
CA ALA A 113 -12.27 -2.49 10.88
C ALA A 113 -11.25 -3.17 11.80
N VAL A 114 -10.61 -2.42 12.70
CA VAL A 114 -9.69 -2.98 13.69
C VAL A 114 -10.40 -4.04 14.55
N ARG A 115 -11.62 -3.78 14.99
CA ARG A 115 -12.39 -4.76 15.76
C ARG A 115 -12.82 -5.97 14.94
N ALA A 116 -13.17 -5.79 13.67
CA ALA A 116 -13.52 -6.89 12.77
C ALA A 116 -12.32 -7.82 12.54
N VAL A 117 -11.17 -7.26 12.12
CA VAL A 117 -9.97 -8.08 11.87
C VAL A 117 -9.43 -8.75 13.13
N TRP A 118 -9.62 -8.13 14.31
CA TRP A 118 -9.32 -8.77 15.60
C TRP A 118 -10.16 -10.02 15.86
N ARG A 119 -11.42 -10.03 15.43
CA ARG A 119 -12.29 -11.21 15.50
C ARG A 119 -12.03 -12.24 14.41
N GLY A 120 -11.06 -11.98 13.52
CA GLY A 120 -10.78 -12.81 12.34
C GLY A 120 -11.78 -12.61 11.19
N GLU A 121 -12.58 -11.56 11.24
CA GLU A 121 -13.52 -11.19 10.17
C GLU A 121 -12.80 -10.28 9.17
N PRO A 122 -12.84 -10.58 7.86
CA PRO A 122 -12.28 -9.68 6.86
C PRO A 122 -13.09 -8.37 6.83
N PHE A 123 -12.39 -7.26 6.57
CA PHE A 123 -13.04 -5.95 6.49
C PHE A 123 -12.64 -5.21 5.21
N MET A 124 -13.64 -4.76 4.48
CA MET A 124 -13.49 -3.84 3.35
C MET A 124 -14.53 -2.74 3.44
N THR A 125 -14.18 -1.53 3.03
CA THR A 125 -15.18 -0.46 2.93
C THR A 125 -16.05 -0.65 1.69
N ASN A 126 -17.27 -0.11 1.70
CA ASN A 126 -18.20 -0.22 0.58
C ASN A 126 -17.62 0.29 -0.75
N ALA A 127 -16.77 1.32 -0.69
CA ALA A 127 -16.09 1.83 -1.87
C ALA A 127 -15.08 0.81 -2.43
N ALA A 128 -14.32 0.13 -1.57
CA ALA A 128 -13.41 -0.93 -1.98
C ALA A 128 -14.14 -2.14 -2.57
N GLU A 129 -15.30 -2.53 -1.99
CA GLU A 129 -16.16 -3.59 -2.55
C GLU A 129 -16.73 -3.21 -3.92
N GLN A 130 -17.20 -1.98 -4.09
CA GLN A 130 -17.71 -1.49 -5.37
C GLN A 130 -16.62 -1.40 -6.45
N SER A 131 -15.39 -1.10 -6.04
CA SER A 131 -14.24 -1.15 -6.92
C SER A 131 -14.04 -2.55 -7.49
N LEU A 132 -13.98 -3.58 -6.66
CA LEU A 132 -13.88 -4.98 -7.10
C LEU A 132 -14.99 -5.36 -8.08
N LEU A 133 -16.23 -4.96 -7.81
CA LEU A 133 -17.36 -5.27 -8.69
C LEU A 133 -17.25 -4.58 -10.05
N ARG A 134 -16.70 -3.37 -10.11
CA ARG A 134 -16.47 -2.66 -11.38
C ARG A 134 -15.47 -3.39 -12.28
N GLU A 135 -14.34 -3.85 -11.73
CA GLU A 135 -13.33 -4.58 -12.51
C GLU A 135 -13.92 -5.89 -13.09
N TRP A 136 -14.68 -6.62 -12.31
CA TRP A 136 -15.35 -7.84 -12.80
C TRP A 136 -16.33 -7.58 -13.96
N MET A 137 -16.94 -6.40 -13.98
CA MET A 137 -17.86 -6.00 -15.07
C MET A 137 -17.13 -5.41 -16.28
N GLU A 138 -15.93 -4.83 -16.10
CA GLU A 138 -15.12 -4.19 -17.16
C GLU A 138 -14.11 -5.14 -17.81
N ASP A 139 -13.73 -6.24 -17.16
CA ASP A 139 -12.75 -7.22 -17.67
C ASP A 139 -13.25 -8.00 -18.90
N GLU A 140 -14.54 -7.94 -19.22
CA GLU A 140 -15.07 -8.46 -20.50
C GLU A 140 -14.68 -7.59 -21.72
N SER A 141 -14.11 -6.39 -21.56
CA SER A 141 -13.87 -5.45 -22.66
C SER A 141 -12.43 -4.98 -22.87
N SER A 142 -11.49 -5.30 -21.99
CA SER A 142 -10.10 -4.87 -22.09
C SER A 142 -9.17 -6.07 -22.22
N GLY A 143 -8.51 -6.20 -23.37
CA GLY A 143 -7.50 -7.24 -23.59
C GLY A 143 -6.37 -7.18 -22.53
N PRO A 144 -5.64 -8.27 -22.31
CA PRO A 144 -4.70 -8.42 -21.20
C PRO A 144 -3.53 -7.46 -21.35
N VAL A 145 -3.58 -6.33 -20.67
CA VAL A 145 -2.36 -5.57 -20.37
C VAL A 145 -1.64 -6.35 -19.28
N GLU A 146 -0.47 -6.88 -19.58
CA GLU A 146 0.35 -7.63 -18.63
C GLU A 146 0.55 -6.80 -17.36
N PRO A 147 0.07 -7.24 -16.18
CA PRO A 147 0.07 -6.39 -15.00
C PRO A 147 1.49 -6.01 -14.60
N LEU A 148 1.70 -4.75 -14.24
CA LEU A 148 2.97 -4.29 -13.71
C LEU A 148 3.24 -5.01 -12.38
N THR A 149 4.45 -5.51 -12.20
CA THR A 149 4.89 -6.01 -10.89
C THR A 149 4.92 -4.86 -9.87
N LEU A 150 4.85 -5.19 -8.58
CA LEU A 150 5.01 -4.19 -7.49
C LEU A 150 6.24 -3.31 -7.73
N ARG A 151 7.35 -3.92 -8.12
CA ARG A 151 8.61 -3.21 -8.38
C ARG A 151 8.56 -2.26 -9.58
N GLU A 152 7.88 -2.65 -10.63
CA GLU A 152 7.66 -1.80 -11.80
C GLU A 152 6.77 -0.60 -11.46
N ARG A 153 5.77 -0.75 -10.56
CA ARG A 153 4.93 0.35 -10.09
C ARG A 153 5.69 1.33 -9.22
N GLU A 154 6.53 0.86 -8.30
CA GLU A 154 7.40 1.71 -7.50
C GLU A 154 8.32 2.55 -8.38
N VAL A 155 8.95 1.92 -9.36
CA VAL A 155 9.79 2.60 -10.34
C VAL A 155 8.97 3.60 -11.15
N LEU A 156 7.76 3.25 -11.59
CA LEU A 156 6.85 4.14 -12.32
C LEU A 156 6.47 5.37 -11.49
N LYS A 157 6.11 5.18 -10.22
CA LYS A 157 5.77 6.27 -9.30
C LYS A 157 6.95 7.24 -9.18
N LEU A 158 8.13 6.75 -8.86
CA LEU A 158 9.33 7.59 -8.71
C LEU A 158 9.76 8.27 -10.02
N ILE A 159 9.55 7.63 -11.19
CA ILE A 159 9.74 8.27 -12.48
C ILE A 159 8.77 9.44 -12.65
N ALA A 160 7.53 9.25 -12.26
CA ALA A 160 6.47 10.26 -12.37
C ALA A 160 6.69 11.44 -11.41
N GLU A 161 7.23 11.18 -10.23
CA GLU A 161 7.69 12.17 -9.23
C GLU A 161 9.01 12.87 -9.64
N ALA A 162 9.42 12.73 -10.89
CA ALA A 162 10.59 13.35 -11.49
C ALA A 162 11.97 12.88 -10.96
N HIS A 163 12.06 11.76 -10.25
CA HIS A 163 13.34 11.19 -9.82
C HIS A 163 14.18 10.70 -11.01
N THR A 164 15.51 10.83 -10.88
CA THR A 164 16.47 10.25 -11.81
C THR A 164 16.69 8.77 -11.53
N ASN A 165 17.19 7.98 -12.50
CA ASN A 165 17.49 6.56 -12.30
C ASN A 165 18.42 6.34 -11.09
N LYS A 166 19.38 7.24 -10.86
CA LYS A 166 20.28 7.21 -9.70
C LYS A 166 19.51 7.36 -8.39
N GLN A 167 18.65 8.39 -8.29
CA GLN A 167 17.84 8.65 -7.09
C GLN A 167 16.88 7.49 -6.82
N ILE A 168 16.25 6.94 -7.87
CA ILE A 168 15.38 5.76 -7.76
C ILE A 168 16.20 4.56 -7.23
N GLY A 169 17.41 4.36 -7.76
CA GLY A 169 18.30 3.29 -7.29
C GLY A 169 18.69 3.45 -5.83
N GLU A 170 19.00 4.67 -5.38
CA GLU A 170 19.31 4.99 -3.98
C GLU A 170 18.08 4.73 -3.09
N THR A 171 16.88 5.20 -3.49
CA THR A 171 15.63 5.02 -2.73
C THR A 171 15.24 3.54 -2.61
N LEU A 172 15.39 2.80 -3.70
CA LEU A 172 14.95 1.40 -3.77
C LEU A 172 16.07 0.39 -3.45
N HIS A 173 17.27 0.86 -3.07
CA HIS A 173 18.46 0.05 -2.80
C HIS A 173 18.84 -0.87 -3.97
N LEU A 174 18.74 -0.35 -5.20
CA LEU A 174 19.07 -1.04 -6.44
C LEU A 174 20.17 -0.31 -7.22
N SER A 175 20.85 -1.04 -8.08
CA SER A 175 21.79 -0.42 -9.04
C SER A 175 21.04 0.40 -10.09
N GLU A 176 21.65 1.48 -10.58
CA GLU A 176 21.09 2.30 -11.66
C GLU A 176 20.77 1.45 -12.90
N LYS A 177 21.63 0.47 -13.21
CA LYS A 177 21.41 -0.49 -14.31
C LYS A 177 20.17 -1.36 -14.09
N THR A 178 19.85 -1.72 -12.85
CA THR A 178 18.63 -2.46 -12.50
C THR A 178 17.40 -1.60 -12.72
N ILE A 179 17.47 -0.32 -12.36
CA ILE A 179 16.37 0.65 -12.61
C ILE A 179 16.14 0.86 -14.11
N GLU A 180 17.21 0.96 -14.90
CA GLU A 180 17.11 1.01 -16.38
C GLU A 180 16.38 -0.21 -16.94
N SER A 181 16.68 -1.40 -16.42
CA SER A 181 16.00 -2.64 -16.82
C SER A 181 14.52 -2.63 -16.46
N HIS A 182 14.17 -2.20 -15.25
CA HIS A 182 12.76 -2.04 -14.84
C HIS A 182 12.04 -1.02 -15.71
N ARG A 183 12.67 0.11 -16.01
CA ARG A 183 12.11 1.15 -16.89
C ARG A 183 11.88 0.62 -18.31
N ALA A 184 12.83 -0.12 -18.88
CA ALA A 184 12.69 -0.72 -20.20
C ALA A 184 11.52 -1.72 -20.24
N ASN A 185 11.38 -2.55 -19.21
CA ASN A 185 10.27 -3.48 -19.08
C ASN A 185 8.92 -2.75 -18.93
N LEU A 186 8.87 -1.69 -18.14
CA LEU A 186 7.70 -0.81 -17.98
C LEU A 186 7.24 -0.25 -19.32
N MET A 187 8.16 0.37 -20.08
CA MET A 187 7.85 0.97 -21.38
C MET A 187 7.34 -0.08 -22.36
N ARG A 188 7.94 -1.28 -22.36
CA ARG A 188 7.50 -2.39 -23.20
C ARG A 188 6.11 -2.92 -22.79
N LYS A 189 5.86 -3.13 -21.49
CA LYS A 189 4.58 -3.65 -20.98
C LYS A 189 3.43 -2.69 -21.22
N LEU A 190 3.68 -1.38 -21.08
CA LEU A 190 2.68 -0.34 -21.25
C LEU A 190 2.60 0.18 -22.69
N GLU A 191 3.42 -0.39 -23.61
CA GLU A 191 3.53 0.04 -25.03
C GLU A 191 3.83 1.54 -25.17
N MET A 192 4.58 2.12 -24.22
CA MET A 192 4.92 3.52 -24.16
C MET A 192 6.32 3.79 -24.71
N ARG A 193 6.48 4.97 -25.31
CA ARG A 193 7.70 5.34 -26.06
C ARG A 193 8.60 6.29 -25.30
N ASP A 194 8.06 7.07 -24.39
CA ASP A 194 8.81 8.09 -23.68
C ASP A 194 8.35 8.30 -22.22
N ARG A 195 9.12 9.11 -21.49
CA ARG A 195 8.84 9.44 -20.09
C ARG A 195 7.53 10.19 -19.91
N VAL A 196 7.15 11.04 -20.87
CA VAL A 196 5.94 11.87 -20.77
C VAL A 196 4.69 10.98 -20.79
N GLU A 197 4.71 9.94 -21.62
CA GLU A 197 3.64 8.92 -21.65
C GLU A 197 3.52 8.18 -20.34
N LEU A 198 4.66 7.80 -19.70
CA LEU A 198 4.69 7.18 -18.38
C LEU A 198 4.11 8.11 -17.29
N VAL A 199 4.50 9.40 -17.29
CA VAL A 199 3.96 10.40 -16.34
C VAL A 199 2.46 10.57 -16.52
N ARG A 200 1.98 10.72 -17.76
CA ARG A 200 0.54 10.82 -18.06
C ARG A 200 -0.22 9.56 -17.63
N TYR A 201 0.37 8.40 -17.79
CA TYR A 201 -0.20 7.13 -17.32
C TYR A 201 -0.30 7.12 -15.81
N ALA A 202 0.77 7.51 -15.09
CA ALA A 202 0.80 7.57 -13.64
C ALA A 202 -0.27 8.53 -13.08
N ILE A 203 -0.45 9.71 -13.70
CA ILE A 203 -1.50 10.67 -13.33
C ILE A 203 -2.89 10.06 -13.57
N ARG A 204 -3.13 9.48 -14.75
CA ARG A 204 -4.43 8.85 -15.09
C ARG A 204 -4.78 7.69 -14.17
N ARG A 205 -3.78 7.01 -13.62
CA ARG A 205 -3.93 5.89 -12.68
C ARG A 205 -3.89 6.33 -11.21
N GLY A 206 -3.85 7.64 -10.93
CA GLY A 206 -3.82 8.17 -9.57
C GLY A 206 -2.55 7.82 -8.78
N LEU A 207 -1.46 7.43 -9.46
CA LEU A 207 -0.19 7.12 -8.81
C LEU A 207 0.52 8.36 -8.29
N ILE A 208 0.24 9.50 -8.90
CA ILE A 208 0.68 10.84 -8.48
C ILE A 208 -0.41 11.87 -8.77
N GLU A 209 -0.42 12.96 -8.02
CA GLU A 209 -1.23 14.14 -8.31
C GLU A 209 -0.62 14.97 -9.46
N ALA A 210 -1.46 15.70 -10.19
CA ALA A 210 -1.02 16.52 -11.33
C ALA A 210 -0.53 17.91 -10.90
#